data_1c6a9cb14016fe81d225b04b1b8d595b
#
_entry.id   1c6a9cb14016fe81d225b04b1b8d595b
#
_cell.length_a   1.000
_cell.length_b   1.000
_cell.length_c   1.000
_cell.angle_alpha   90.00
_cell.angle_beta   90.00
_cell.angle_gamma   90.00
#
_symmetry.space_group_name_H-M   'P 1'
#
loop_
_entity.id
_entity.type
_entity.pdbx_description
1 polymer ?
#
loop_
_entity_poly.entity_id
_entity_poly.type
_entity_poly.pdbx_seq_one_letter_code
_entity_poly.pdbx_strand_id
1 'polypeptide(L)'
;MCSPKRISDSLTTHVEILMPADLNGYNRLFGGRLMQWIDVVAGVVARRHSGCEVTTASVDQLEFQAPAFVNDTIAMEGRITHVGRTSMEVRVDTFVESLGGERRQVNRAYLVMVALDPKTHKPTPVPSLLL
;
A
#
# COMPACT_ATOMS: atom_id res chain seq x y z
N MET A 1 -24.06 -9.64 -3.41
CA MET A 1 -23.55 -9.47 -2.06
C MET A 1 -22.20 -10.13 -1.91
N CYS A 2 -21.27 -9.41 -1.30
CA CYS A 2 -19.91 -9.91 -1.17
C CYS A 2 -19.77 -10.74 0.11
N SER A 3 -19.23 -11.95 0.00
CA SER A 3 -18.90 -12.75 1.17
C SER A 3 -17.80 -12.07 1.98
N PRO A 4 -17.86 -12.14 3.32
CA PRO A 4 -16.79 -11.58 4.15
C PRO A 4 -15.42 -12.18 3.80
N LYS A 5 -14.39 -11.38 3.96
CA LYS A 5 -13.01 -11.78 3.68
C LYS A 5 -12.10 -11.50 4.88
N ARG A 6 -11.02 -12.24 4.96
CA ARG A 6 -10.00 -12.05 5.98
C ARG A 6 -8.94 -11.08 5.50
N ILE A 7 -8.23 -10.48 6.45
CA ILE A 7 -7.08 -9.62 6.13
C ILE A 7 -6.08 -10.39 5.26
N SER A 8 -5.84 -11.67 5.56
CA SER A 8 -4.91 -12.51 4.80
C SER A 8 -5.29 -12.70 3.34
N ASP A 9 -6.57 -12.56 2.99
CA ASP A 9 -7.03 -12.77 1.61
C ASP A 9 -6.53 -11.67 0.65
N SER A 10 -6.17 -10.51 1.17
CA SER A 10 -5.73 -9.38 0.37
C SER A 10 -4.32 -8.89 0.69
N LEU A 11 -3.60 -9.57 1.60
CA LEU A 11 -2.20 -9.22 1.89
C LEU A 11 -1.41 -9.11 0.60
N THR A 12 -0.66 -8.04 0.47
CA THR A 12 0.14 -7.78 -0.71
C THR A 12 1.55 -7.40 -0.30
N THR A 13 2.54 -8.04 -0.91
CA THR A 13 3.93 -7.70 -0.73
C THR A 13 4.52 -7.26 -2.06
N HIS A 14 5.48 -6.34 -2.00
CA HIS A 14 6.17 -5.84 -3.17
C HIS A 14 7.62 -5.59 -2.81
N VAL A 15 8.53 -5.93 -3.71
CA VAL A 15 9.97 -5.76 -3.48
C VAL A 15 10.59 -5.04 -4.66
N GLU A 16 11.41 -4.03 -4.35
CA GLU A 16 12.16 -3.28 -5.35
C GLU A 16 13.62 -3.17 -4.89
N ILE A 17 14.53 -3.07 -5.85
CA ILE A 17 15.90 -2.63 -5.58
C ILE A 17 15.98 -1.17 -6.00
N LEU A 18 16.46 -0.31 -5.10
CA LEU A 18 16.58 1.12 -5.39
C LEU A 18 17.62 1.37 -6.49
N MET A 19 17.15 1.95 -7.58
CA MET A 19 17.97 2.29 -8.74
C MET A 19 18.25 3.79 -8.74
N PRO A 20 19.31 4.26 -9.45
CA PRO A 20 19.61 5.69 -9.49
C PRO A 20 18.45 6.59 -9.90
N ALA A 21 17.55 6.12 -10.78
CA ALA A 21 16.39 6.89 -11.21
C ALA A 21 15.36 7.11 -10.11
N ASP A 22 15.43 6.35 -9.00
CA ASP A 22 14.51 6.45 -7.89
C ASP A 22 14.98 7.44 -6.81
N LEU A 23 16.13 8.07 -7.02
CA LEU A 23 16.77 8.93 -6.03
C LEU A 23 16.46 10.40 -6.28
N ASN A 24 16.48 11.19 -5.18
CA ASN A 24 16.42 12.63 -5.24
C ASN A 24 17.85 13.23 -5.38
N GLY A 25 17.95 14.56 -5.37
CA GLY A 25 19.24 15.26 -5.46
C GLY A 25 20.19 15.01 -4.30
N TYR A 26 19.75 14.36 -3.23
CA TYR A 26 20.56 14.00 -2.07
C TYR A 26 20.95 12.53 -2.04
N ASN A 27 20.79 11.82 -3.16
CA ASN A 27 21.08 10.38 -3.30
C ASN A 27 20.27 9.49 -2.36
N ARG A 28 19.03 9.88 -2.03
CA ARG A 28 18.11 9.14 -1.20
C ARG A 28 16.83 8.85 -1.98
N LEU A 29 16.09 7.84 -1.55
CA LEU A 29 14.79 7.51 -2.17
C LEU A 29 13.93 8.77 -2.28
N PHE A 30 13.49 9.07 -3.50
CA PHE A 30 12.60 10.19 -3.79
C PHE A 30 11.22 9.92 -3.18
N GLY A 31 10.71 10.88 -2.38
CA GLY A 31 9.42 10.72 -1.72
C GLY A 31 8.26 10.46 -2.67
N GLY A 32 8.27 11.12 -3.84
CA GLY A 32 7.24 10.88 -4.86
C GLY A 32 7.29 9.47 -5.43
N ARG A 33 8.48 8.89 -5.58
CA ARG A 33 8.62 7.50 -6.03
C ARG A 33 8.09 6.53 -4.99
N LEU A 34 8.43 6.75 -3.73
CA LEU A 34 7.90 5.91 -2.64
C LEU A 34 6.38 6.00 -2.60
N MET A 35 5.83 7.20 -2.73
CA MET A 35 4.38 7.42 -2.73
C MET A 35 3.70 6.66 -3.86
N GLN A 36 4.31 6.65 -5.05
CA GLN A 36 3.81 5.91 -6.20
C GLN A 36 3.75 4.41 -5.92
N TRP A 37 4.80 3.84 -5.34
CA TRP A 37 4.82 2.42 -4.98
C TRP A 37 3.80 2.10 -3.89
N ILE A 38 3.68 2.94 -2.87
CA ILE A 38 2.71 2.78 -1.79
C ILE A 38 1.29 2.76 -2.35
N ASP A 39 0.96 3.69 -3.24
CA ASP A 39 -0.37 3.78 -3.83
C ASP A 39 -0.70 2.53 -4.64
N VAL A 40 0.27 2.01 -5.40
CA VAL A 40 0.08 0.78 -6.17
C VAL A 40 -0.17 -0.42 -5.25
N VAL A 41 0.63 -0.57 -4.20
CA VAL A 41 0.44 -1.66 -3.22
C VAL A 41 -0.93 -1.58 -2.57
N ALA A 42 -1.32 -0.38 -2.10
CA ALA A 42 -2.62 -0.19 -1.48
C ALA A 42 -3.77 -0.45 -2.45
N GLY A 43 -3.61 -0.04 -3.71
CA GLY A 43 -4.59 -0.31 -4.76
C GLY A 43 -4.79 -1.80 -5.00
N VAL A 44 -3.70 -2.57 -5.01
CA VAL A 44 -3.77 -4.03 -5.19
C VAL A 44 -4.47 -4.68 -4.00
N VAL A 45 -4.15 -4.27 -2.77
CA VAL A 45 -4.83 -4.77 -1.57
C VAL A 45 -6.34 -4.53 -1.68
N ALA A 46 -6.72 -3.30 -2.02
CA ALA A 46 -8.12 -2.93 -2.12
C ALA A 46 -8.84 -3.68 -3.25
N ARG A 47 -8.20 -3.89 -4.38
CA ARG A 47 -8.74 -4.69 -5.48
C ARG A 47 -8.97 -6.14 -5.06
N ARG A 48 -8.01 -6.73 -4.36
CA ARG A 48 -8.10 -8.12 -3.89
C ARG A 48 -9.21 -8.27 -2.86
N HIS A 49 -9.39 -7.29 -1.99
CA HIS A 49 -10.47 -7.34 -1.00
C HIS A 49 -11.85 -7.11 -1.63
N SER A 50 -11.99 -6.08 -2.45
CA SER A 50 -13.29 -5.67 -2.98
C SER A 50 -13.71 -6.47 -4.22
N GLY A 51 -12.76 -6.96 -5.01
CA GLY A 51 -13.06 -7.54 -6.32
C GLY A 51 -13.47 -6.49 -7.35
N CYS A 52 -13.24 -5.21 -7.06
CA CYS A 52 -13.63 -4.08 -7.91
C CYS A 52 -12.43 -3.20 -8.22
N GLU A 53 -12.58 -2.31 -9.19
CA GLU A 53 -11.65 -1.20 -9.32
C GLU A 53 -11.83 -0.26 -8.16
N VAL A 54 -10.77 0.47 -7.83
CA VAL A 54 -10.74 1.34 -6.66
C VAL A 54 -10.14 2.69 -7.01
N THR A 55 -10.45 3.68 -6.19
CA THR A 55 -9.80 4.99 -6.25
C THR A 55 -9.24 5.36 -4.90
N THR A 56 -8.13 6.08 -4.88
CA THR A 56 -7.53 6.57 -3.64
C THR A 56 -8.29 7.83 -3.22
N ALA A 57 -8.89 7.77 -2.03
CA ALA A 57 -9.65 8.90 -1.47
C ALA A 57 -8.77 9.79 -0.59
N SER A 58 -7.87 9.21 0.19
CA SER A 58 -6.97 9.98 1.04
C SER A 58 -5.73 9.19 1.40
N VAL A 59 -4.69 9.91 1.80
CA VAL A 59 -3.44 9.34 2.31
C VAL A 59 -3.12 10.05 3.63
N ASP A 60 -2.96 9.27 4.70
CA ASP A 60 -2.64 9.79 6.03
C ASP A 60 -1.30 9.25 6.51
N GLN A 61 -0.63 10.08 7.32
CA GLN A 61 0.57 9.68 8.08
C GLN A 61 1.70 9.14 7.22
N LEU A 62 2.00 9.82 6.11
CA LEU A 62 3.19 9.50 5.32
C LEU A 62 4.43 10.05 6.03
N GLU A 63 5.04 9.23 6.88
CA GLU A 63 6.22 9.60 7.64
C GLU A 63 7.45 8.84 7.16
N PHE A 64 8.54 9.56 6.90
CA PHE A 64 9.84 8.95 6.68
C PHE A 64 10.55 8.78 8.03
N GLN A 65 10.79 7.53 8.40
CA GLN A 65 11.46 7.20 9.66
C GLN A 65 12.97 7.03 9.48
N ALA A 66 13.39 6.72 8.25
CA ALA A 66 14.79 6.51 7.92
C ALA A 66 14.98 6.68 6.42
N PRO A 67 16.19 7.11 5.96
CA PRO A 67 16.46 7.21 4.54
C PRO A 67 16.73 5.83 3.92
N ALA A 68 16.54 5.74 2.60
CA ALA A 68 16.93 4.59 1.80
C ALA A 68 17.84 5.05 0.66
N PHE A 69 18.81 4.22 0.29
CA PHE A 69 19.88 4.56 -0.62
C PHE A 69 19.94 3.62 -1.82
N VAL A 70 20.71 3.99 -2.84
CA VAL A 70 20.89 3.17 -4.03
C VAL A 70 21.34 1.75 -3.65
N ASN A 71 20.82 0.76 -4.36
CA ASN A 71 21.03 -0.67 -4.14
C ASN A 71 20.39 -1.25 -2.88
N ASP A 72 19.69 -0.44 -2.08
CA ASP A 72 18.92 -0.98 -0.98
C ASP A 72 17.77 -1.83 -1.52
N THR A 73 17.52 -2.96 -0.85
CA THR A 73 16.33 -3.77 -1.10
C THR A 73 15.18 -3.17 -0.30
N ILE A 74 14.15 -2.74 -1.02
CA ILE A 74 12.95 -2.15 -0.42
C ILE A 74 11.85 -3.21 -0.44
N ALA A 75 11.30 -3.51 0.74
CA ALA A 75 10.17 -4.43 0.87
C ALA A 75 8.97 -3.66 1.39
N MET A 76 7.82 -3.85 0.74
CA MET A 76 6.57 -3.22 1.15
C MET A 76 5.53 -4.28 1.45
N GLU A 77 4.77 -4.06 2.52
CA GLU A 77 3.68 -4.94 2.94
C GLU A 77 2.43 -4.14 3.13
N GLY A 78 1.38 -4.49 2.39
CA GLY A 78 0.08 -3.84 2.48
C GLY A 78 -0.98 -4.78 3.04
N ARG A 79 -1.83 -4.24 3.92
CA ARG A 79 -2.95 -4.99 4.51
C ARG A 79 -4.13 -4.08 4.82
N ILE A 80 -5.31 -4.65 4.76
CA ILE A 80 -6.52 -3.97 5.24
C ILE A 80 -6.44 -3.82 6.76
N THR A 81 -6.74 -2.65 7.26
CA THR A 81 -6.84 -2.37 8.70
C THR A 81 -8.27 -2.05 9.14
N HIS A 82 -9.10 -1.58 8.22
CA HIS A 82 -10.49 -1.26 8.50
C HIS A 82 -11.30 -1.23 7.22
N VAL A 83 -12.56 -1.61 7.28
CA VAL A 83 -13.49 -1.43 6.17
C VAL A 83 -14.73 -0.68 6.65
N GLY A 84 -15.18 0.28 5.83
CA GLY A 84 -16.48 0.91 5.96
C GLY A 84 -17.46 0.24 5.01
N ARG A 85 -18.49 0.95 4.60
CA ARG A 85 -19.47 0.43 3.65
C ARG A 85 -18.91 0.31 2.24
N THR A 86 -18.26 1.36 1.74
CA THR A 86 -17.69 1.42 0.40
C THR A 86 -16.18 1.68 0.45
N SER A 87 -15.63 1.94 1.62
CA SER A 87 -14.23 2.30 1.80
C SER A 87 -13.43 1.22 2.50
N MET A 88 -12.13 1.25 2.27
CA MET A 88 -11.17 0.34 2.88
C MET A 88 -9.97 1.15 3.32
N GLU A 89 -9.56 0.99 4.57
CA GLU A 89 -8.30 1.53 5.04
C GLU A 89 -7.22 0.50 4.84
N VAL A 90 -6.15 0.90 4.16
CA VAL A 90 -4.99 0.04 3.89
C VAL A 90 -3.78 0.66 4.55
N ARG A 91 -3.05 -0.16 5.32
CA ARG A 91 -1.75 0.22 5.86
C ARG A 91 -0.67 -0.38 4.98
N VAL A 92 0.30 0.44 4.58
CA VAL A 92 1.48 -0.01 3.83
C VAL A 92 2.71 0.31 4.65
N ASP A 93 3.45 -0.72 5.03
CA ASP A 93 4.73 -0.61 5.72
C ASP A 93 5.86 -0.81 4.72
N THR A 94 6.86 0.07 4.76
CA THR A 94 8.02 0.00 3.89
C THR A 94 9.27 -0.20 4.71
N PHE A 95 10.08 -1.18 4.31
CA PHE A 95 11.31 -1.57 5.00
C PHE A 95 12.49 -1.59 4.04
N VAL A 96 13.69 -1.33 4.58
CA VAL A 96 14.94 -1.70 3.92
C VAL A 96 15.37 -3.03 4.48
N GLU A 97 15.65 -4.00 3.62
CA GLU A 97 16.20 -5.29 4.02
C GLU A 97 17.70 -5.29 3.79
N SER A 98 18.46 -5.69 4.83
CA SER A 98 19.90 -5.92 4.67
C SER A 98 20.14 -7.25 3.96
N LEU A 99 21.37 -7.46 3.48
CA LEU A 99 21.76 -8.72 2.88
C LEU A 99 21.66 -9.89 3.85
N GLY A 100 21.75 -9.62 5.15
CA GLY A 100 21.56 -10.62 6.20
C GLY A 100 20.11 -10.90 6.57
N GLY A 101 19.16 -10.21 5.95
CA GLY A 101 17.73 -10.39 6.20
C GLY A 101 17.14 -9.50 7.26
N GLU A 102 17.94 -8.65 7.91
CA GLU A 102 17.43 -7.71 8.89
C GLU A 102 16.63 -6.61 8.20
N ARG A 103 15.56 -6.15 8.84
CA ARG A 103 14.69 -5.10 8.32
C ARG A 103 14.74 -3.84 9.16
N ARG A 104 14.77 -2.70 8.49
CA ARG A 104 14.68 -1.38 9.11
C ARG A 104 13.48 -0.66 8.49
N GLN A 105 12.54 -0.23 9.31
CA GLN A 105 11.37 0.47 8.80
C GLN A 105 11.72 1.86 8.29
N VAL A 106 11.29 2.16 7.08
CA VAL A 106 11.50 3.43 6.40
C VAL A 106 10.27 4.31 6.48
N ASN A 107 9.09 3.70 6.36
CA ASN A 107 7.84 4.45 6.27
C ASN A 107 6.65 3.58 6.66
N ARG A 108 5.60 4.25 7.15
CA ARG A 108 4.28 3.66 7.35
C ARG A 108 3.25 4.66 6.85
N ALA A 109 2.36 4.21 5.97
CA ALA A 109 1.30 5.04 5.43
C ALA A 109 -0.05 4.35 5.57
N TYR A 110 -1.09 5.15 5.75
CA TYR A 110 -2.48 4.71 5.72
C TYR A 110 -3.17 5.39 4.56
N LEU A 111 -3.86 4.59 3.75
CA LEU A 111 -4.61 5.10 2.61
C LEU A 111 -6.06 4.64 2.73
N VAL A 112 -6.98 5.52 2.36
CA VAL A 112 -8.38 5.16 2.22
C VAL A 112 -8.67 4.96 0.76
N MET A 113 -9.11 3.76 0.41
CA MET A 113 -9.51 3.36 -0.93
C MET A 113 -11.02 3.19 -0.98
N VAL A 114 -11.63 3.56 -2.10
CA VAL A 114 -13.07 3.41 -2.30
C VAL A 114 -13.29 2.51 -3.50
N ALA A 115 -14.14 1.48 -3.33
CA ALA A 115 -14.49 0.56 -4.41
C ALA A 115 -15.50 1.23 -5.34
N LEU A 116 -15.33 1.01 -6.65
CA LEU A 116 -16.15 1.59 -7.69
C LEU A 116 -16.96 0.52 -8.41
N ASP A 117 -18.23 0.81 -8.62
CA ASP A 117 -19.09 -0.04 -9.43
C ASP A 117 -18.57 -0.07 -10.87
N PRO A 118 -18.43 -1.26 -11.50
CA PRO A 118 -17.83 -1.35 -12.82
C PRO A 118 -18.65 -0.67 -13.92
N LYS A 119 -19.95 -0.47 -13.71
CA LYS A 119 -20.83 0.16 -14.70
C LYS A 119 -20.98 1.65 -14.48
N THR A 120 -21.22 2.07 -13.24
CA THR A 120 -21.52 3.46 -12.91
C THR A 120 -20.30 4.27 -12.49
N HIS A 121 -19.21 3.60 -12.12
CA HIS A 121 -18.00 4.21 -11.54
C HIS A 121 -18.29 5.00 -10.26
N LYS A 122 -19.38 4.66 -9.57
CA LYS A 122 -19.74 5.25 -8.28
C LYS A 122 -19.34 4.32 -7.15
N PRO A 123 -19.17 4.82 -5.91
CA PRO A 123 -18.85 3.97 -4.77
C PRO A 123 -19.81 2.80 -4.63
N THR A 124 -19.27 1.62 -4.36
CA THR A 124 -20.05 0.39 -4.22
C THR A 124 -19.64 -0.35 -2.94
N PRO A 125 -20.55 -1.08 -2.28
CA PRO A 125 -20.23 -1.78 -1.04
C PRO A 125 -19.11 -2.80 -1.20
N VAL A 126 -18.33 -2.94 -0.13
CA VAL A 126 -17.21 -3.88 -0.06
C VAL A 126 -17.52 -5.01 0.93
N PRO A 127 -16.84 -6.17 0.78
CA PRO A 127 -16.99 -7.25 1.75
C PRO A 127 -16.57 -6.80 3.15
N SER A 128 -17.27 -7.26 4.17
CA SER A 128 -16.88 -7.04 5.56
C SER A 128 -15.64 -7.88 5.89
N LEU A 129 -14.94 -7.51 6.97
CA LEU A 129 -13.80 -8.28 7.46
C LEU A 129 -14.29 -9.38 8.39
N LEU A 130 -13.73 -10.57 8.21
CA LEU A 130 -13.78 -11.65 9.19
C LEU A 130 -12.65 -11.42 10.21
N LEU A 131 -13.03 -11.36 11.46
CA LEU A 131 -12.07 -11.19 12.56
C LEU A 131 -11.65 -12.51 13.16
#